data_78aacd71369cf6967cc6874e502133bf
#
_entry.id   78aacd71369cf6967cc6874e502133bf
#
_cell.length_a   1.000
_cell.length_b   1.000
_cell.length_c   1.000
_cell.angle_alpha   90.00
_cell.angle_beta   90.00
_cell.angle_gamma   90.00
#
_symmetry.space_group_name_H-M   'P 1'
#
loop_
_entity.id
_entity.type
_entity.pdbx_description
1 polymer ?
#
loop_
_entity_poly.entity_id
_entity_poly.type
_entity_poly.pdbx_seq_one_letter_code
_entity_poly.pdbx_strand_id
1 'polypeptide(L)'
;GGTGLEFTSDNFGAAVNPDAATFTDAKVVDYIRGDRTGEGDTVRIRSSLMGAVVNSEPVLARDEKVVYVASGEGMLHAFDTGTGDELWAYLPQDKLAAIGQSVQRGWVYSTLMDATPSYGRLSSGTRLLVGGLGAAGRSYYALDVSSPRDLTAAQAASQFKWIFPAADDATNRG
;
A
#
# COMPACT_ATOMS: atom_id res chain seq x y z
N GLY A 1 4.84 18.01 3.97
CA GLY A 1 4.27 16.66 4.07
C GLY A 1 3.07 16.54 3.15
N GLY A 2 2.94 15.43 2.45
CA GLY A 2 1.80 15.17 1.57
C GLY A 2 0.53 14.87 2.37
N THR A 3 -0.61 14.88 1.69
CA THR A 3 -1.90 14.46 2.23
C THR A 3 -2.19 13.05 1.74
N GLY A 4 -2.66 12.15 2.62
CA GLY A 4 -3.18 10.86 2.19
C GLY A 4 -4.44 11.05 1.35
N LEU A 5 -4.59 10.26 0.29
CA LEU A 5 -5.75 10.28 -0.60
C LEU A 5 -6.30 8.86 -0.75
N GLU A 6 -7.61 8.76 -0.98
CA GLU A 6 -8.23 7.51 -1.35
C GLU A 6 -7.68 7.00 -2.68
N PHE A 7 -7.39 5.69 -2.77
CA PHE A 7 -6.88 5.07 -3.99
C PHE A 7 -8.02 4.83 -4.99
N THR A 8 -8.23 5.82 -5.85
CA THR A 8 -9.24 5.83 -6.93
C THR A 8 -8.59 6.16 -8.27
N SER A 9 -9.31 5.88 -9.37
CA SER A 9 -8.86 6.26 -10.71
C SER A 9 -8.71 7.77 -10.87
N ASP A 10 -9.59 8.56 -10.24
CA ASP A 10 -9.54 10.02 -10.32
C ASP A 10 -8.30 10.60 -9.62
N ASN A 11 -7.88 9.99 -8.51
CA ASN A 11 -6.73 10.46 -7.75
C ASN A 11 -5.39 9.92 -8.28
N PHE A 12 -5.36 8.66 -8.74
CA PHE A 12 -4.10 7.95 -9.01
C PHE A 12 -4.07 7.19 -10.33
N GLY A 13 -5.17 7.17 -11.10
CA GLY A 13 -5.24 6.37 -12.33
C GLY A 13 -4.06 6.61 -13.26
N ALA A 14 -3.78 7.86 -13.61
CA ALA A 14 -2.65 8.22 -14.46
C ALA A 14 -1.27 7.88 -13.85
N ALA A 15 -1.16 7.83 -12.53
CA ALA A 15 0.11 7.51 -11.84
C ALA A 15 0.40 6.00 -11.82
N VAL A 16 -0.64 5.16 -11.86
CA VAL A 16 -0.50 3.70 -11.85
C VAL A 16 -0.65 3.06 -13.22
N ASN A 17 -1.28 3.72 -14.19
CA ASN A 17 -1.52 3.14 -15.51
C ASN A 17 -0.22 3.01 -16.30
N PRO A 18 0.25 1.79 -16.59
CA PRO A 18 1.52 1.59 -17.29
C PRO A 18 1.42 1.83 -18.80
N ASP A 19 0.21 1.80 -19.35
CA ASP A 19 -0.04 1.93 -20.79
C ASP A 19 -1.51 2.35 -21.05
N ALA A 20 -1.74 3.64 -21.13
CA ALA A 20 -3.05 4.22 -21.38
C ALA A 20 -3.65 3.89 -22.77
N ALA A 21 -2.85 3.35 -23.68
CA ALA A 21 -3.36 2.85 -24.96
C ALA A 21 -4.02 1.47 -24.82
N THR A 22 -3.57 0.68 -23.84
CA THR A 22 -4.05 -0.69 -23.59
C THR A 22 -5.05 -0.77 -22.46
N PHE A 23 -4.86 0.03 -21.39
CA PHE A 23 -5.67 -0.02 -20.18
C PHE A 23 -6.35 1.32 -19.89
N THR A 24 -7.58 1.27 -19.39
CA THR A 24 -8.17 2.45 -18.74
C THR A 24 -7.63 2.58 -17.32
N ASP A 25 -7.54 3.80 -16.81
CA ASP A 25 -7.10 4.10 -15.45
C ASP A 25 -7.93 3.35 -14.40
N ALA A 26 -9.26 3.31 -14.58
CA ALA A 26 -10.17 2.56 -13.72
C ALA A 26 -9.81 1.07 -13.71
N LYS A 27 -9.53 0.46 -14.87
CA LYS A 27 -9.19 -0.96 -14.95
C LYS A 27 -7.93 -1.31 -14.18
N VAL A 28 -6.91 -0.44 -14.22
CA VAL A 28 -5.67 -0.64 -13.47
C VAL A 28 -5.91 -0.50 -11.96
N VAL A 29 -6.65 0.53 -11.55
CA VAL A 29 -6.98 0.74 -10.14
C VAL A 29 -7.83 -0.39 -9.58
N ASP A 30 -8.87 -0.81 -10.30
CA ASP A 30 -9.76 -1.91 -9.89
C ASP A 30 -8.96 -3.23 -9.75
N TYR A 31 -8.07 -3.51 -10.71
CA TYR A 31 -7.18 -4.68 -10.63
C TYR A 31 -6.31 -4.62 -9.37
N ILE A 32 -5.66 -3.48 -9.07
CA ILE A 32 -4.83 -3.32 -7.86
C ILE A 32 -5.68 -3.48 -6.59
N ARG A 33 -6.93 -3.01 -6.60
CA ARG A 33 -7.89 -3.17 -5.49
C ARG A 33 -8.45 -4.60 -5.34
N GLY A 34 -8.09 -5.51 -6.22
CA GLY A 34 -8.47 -6.92 -6.09
C GLY A 34 -9.51 -7.40 -7.11
N ASP A 35 -10.01 -6.55 -8.02
CA ASP A 35 -10.89 -7.01 -9.09
C ASP A 35 -10.16 -8.02 -9.99
N ARG A 36 -10.80 -9.17 -10.22
CA ARG A 36 -10.30 -10.24 -11.07
C ARG A 36 -10.90 -10.26 -12.47
N THR A 37 -11.80 -9.32 -12.76
CA THR A 37 -12.47 -9.24 -14.08
C THR A 37 -11.43 -9.02 -15.17
N GLY A 38 -11.44 -9.88 -16.19
CA GLY A 38 -10.50 -9.83 -17.30
C GLY A 38 -9.13 -10.47 -17.04
N GLU A 39 -8.92 -11.13 -15.89
CA GLU A 39 -7.72 -11.94 -15.69
C GLU A 39 -7.63 -13.06 -16.74
N GLY A 40 -6.48 -13.19 -17.38
CA GLY A 40 -6.22 -14.13 -18.47
C GLY A 40 -6.64 -13.64 -19.86
N ASP A 41 -7.47 -12.61 -19.94
CA ASP A 41 -7.88 -11.97 -21.18
C ASP A 41 -7.17 -10.63 -21.37
N THR A 42 -7.57 -9.61 -20.66
CA THR A 42 -7.02 -8.25 -20.79
C THR A 42 -5.90 -7.96 -19.80
N VAL A 43 -5.94 -8.57 -18.62
CA VAL A 43 -4.97 -8.36 -17.55
C VAL A 43 -4.31 -9.68 -17.11
N ARG A 44 -3.22 -9.58 -16.37
CA ARG A 44 -2.47 -10.73 -15.83
C ARG A 44 -3.32 -11.57 -14.85
N ILE A 45 -3.22 -12.89 -14.94
CA ILE A 45 -3.77 -13.81 -13.94
C ILE A 45 -2.92 -13.74 -12.66
N ARG A 46 -3.58 -13.62 -11.52
CA ARG A 46 -2.95 -13.71 -10.19
C ARG A 46 -3.29 -15.03 -9.52
N SER A 47 -2.31 -15.67 -8.92
CA SER A 47 -2.53 -16.83 -8.04
C SER A 47 -3.12 -16.40 -6.69
N SER A 48 -2.71 -15.25 -6.17
CA SER A 48 -3.21 -14.61 -4.95
C SER A 48 -3.48 -13.13 -5.20
N LEU A 49 -4.40 -12.52 -4.47
CA LEU A 49 -4.64 -11.08 -4.47
C LEU A 49 -3.55 -10.35 -3.69
N MET A 50 -3.11 -10.91 -2.59
CA MET A 50 -2.00 -10.39 -1.79
C MET A 50 -0.68 -10.98 -2.29
N GLY A 51 0.35 -10.15 -2.37
CA GLY A 51 1.71 -10.57 -2.71
C GLY A 51 2.39 -11.37 -1.60
N ALA A 52 3.54 -11.92 -1.92
CA ALA A 52 4.29 -12.72 -0.95
C ALA A 52 4.76 -11.86 0.24
N VAL A 53 4.59 -12.36 1.45
CA VAL A 53 5.24 -11.84 2.66
C VAL A 53 6.55 -12.60 2.82
N VAL A 54 7.69 -11.93 2.63
CA VAL A 54 9.01 -12.59 2.61
C VAL A 54 9.84 -12.22 3.83
N ASN A 55 10.16 -10.93 3.98
CA ASN A 55 11.01 -10.47 5.08
C ASN A 55 10.23 -9.65 6.13
N SER A 56 9.04 -9.15 5.78
CA SER A 56 8.21 -8.41 6.73
C SER A 56 7.66 -9.34 7.80
N GLU A 57 7.91 -9.04 9.05
CA GLU A 57 7.25 -9.70 10.18
C GLU A 57 5.90 -9.01 10.47
N PRO A 58 4.84 -9.79 10.76
CA PRO A 58 3.57 -9.22 11.20
C PRO A 58 3.70 -8.49 12.54
N VAL A 59 3.17 -7.28 12.63
CA VAL A 59 3.17 -6.45 13.84
C VAL A 59 1.77 -6.39 14.44
N LEU A 60 1.62 -6.90 15.65
CA LEU A 60 0.34 -6.98 16.34
C LEU A 60 0.10 -5.76 17.23
N ALA A 61 -0.89 -4.95 16.89
CA ALA A 61 -1.48 -3.95 17.77
C ALA A 61 -2.61 -4.57 18.61
N ARG A 62 -2.26 -5.06 19.81
CA ARG A 62 -3.15 -5.89 20.65
C ARG A 62 -4.42 -5.16 21.06
N ASP A 63 -4.30 -3.90 21.46
CA ASP A 63 -5.43 -3.10 21.95
C ASP A 63 -6.46 -2.85 20.85
N GLU A 64 -6.01 -2.64 19.63
CA GLU A 64 -6.84 -2.40 18.44
C GLU A 64 -7.33 -3.70 17.81
N LYS A 65 -6.74 -4.84 18.17
CA LYS A 65 -6.97 -6.15 17.54
C LYS A 65 -6.70 -6.12 16.03
N VAL A 66 -5.60 -5.49 15.64
CA VAL A 66 -5.16 -5.36 14.25
C VAL A 66 -3.74 -5.89 14.10
N VAL A 67 -3.49 -6.62 13.02
CA VAL A 67 -2.14 -7.00 12.60
C VAL A 67 -1.77 -6.25 11.33
N TYR A 68 -0.56 -5.72 11.30
CA TYR A 68 0.02 -5.01 10.15
C TYR A 68 1.13 -5.85 9.54
N VAL A 69 1.17 -5.93 8.21
CA VAL A 69 2.22 -6.64 7.49
C VAL A 69 2.45 -6.01 6.12
N ALA A 70 3.71 -5.86 5.73
CA ALA A 70 4.06 -5.45 4.38
C ALA A 70 4.18 -6.67 3.46
N SER A 71 3.79 -6.51 2.21
CA SER A 71 3.82 -7.56 1.20
C SER A 71 4.55 -7.12 -0.06
N GLY A 72 5.07 -8.08 -0.77
CA GLY A 72 6.01 -7.85 -1.87
C GLY A 72 5.42 -7.14 -3.08
N GLU A 73 4.10 -7.07 -3.23
CA GLU A 73 3.48 -6.23 -4.25
C GLU A 73 3.57 -4.73 -3.97
N GLY A 74 4.03 -4.34 -2.76
CA GLY A 74 4.29 -2.95 -2.42
C GLY A 74 3.24 -2.30 -1.53
N MET A 75 2.44 -3.10 -0.81
CA MET A 75 1.40 -2.62 0.09
C MET A 75 1.69 -2.97 1.55
N LEU A 76 1.27 -2.10 2.44
CA LEU A 76 1.11 -2.41 3.86
C LEU A 76 -0.36 -2.71 4.13
N HIS A 77 -0.63 -3.90 4.62
CA HIS A 77 -1.97 -4.38 4.93
C HIS A 77 -2.28 -4.30 6.42
N ALA A 78 -3.52 -4.02 6.75
CA ALA A 78 -4.08 -4.07 8.10
C ALA A 78 -5.22 -5.09 8.15
N PHE A 79 -5.09 -6.11 8.99
CA PHE A 79 -6.08 -7.17 9.14
C PHE A 79 -6.68 -7.19 10.54
N ASP A 80 -7.98 -7.45 10.62
CA ASP A 80 -8.66 -7.77 11.86
C ASP A 80 -8.16 -9.12 12.39
N THR A 81 -7.70 -9.17 13.64
CA THR A 81 -7.18 -10.41 14.24
C THR A 81 -8.28 -11.40 14.65
N GLY A 82 -9.53 -10.96 14.74
CA GLY A 82 -10.67 -11.80 15.11
C GLY A 82 -11.31 -12.48 13.91
N THR A 83 -11.44 -11.78 12.78
CA THR A 83 -12.09 -12.27 11.56
C THR A 83 -11.11 -12.66 10.46
N GLY A 84 -9.93 -12.07 10.44
CA GLY A 84 -8.95 -12.20 9.36
C GLY A 84 -9.24 -11.29 8.16
N ASP A 85 -10.27 -10.45 8.23
CA ASP A 85 -10.62 -9.54 7.14
C ASP A 85 -9.60 -8.41 7.01
N GLU A 86 -9.30 -8.03 5.78
CA GLU A 86 -8.53 -6.83 5.50
C GLU A 86 -9.37 -5.58 5.80
N LEU A 87 -8.86 -4.73 6.68
CA LEU A 87 -9.49 -3.46 7.03
C LEU A 87 -9.16 -2.37 6.01
N TRP A 88 -7.90 -2.31 5.60
CA TRP A 88 -7.38 -1.39 4.59
C TRP A 88 -5.96 -1.79 4.17
N ALA A 89 -5.53 -1.22 3.04
CA ALA A 89 -4.13 -1.29 2.59
C ALA A 89 -3.61 0.13 2.30
N TYR A 90 -2.32 0.35 2.59
CA TYR A 90 -1.61 1.59 2.28
C TYR A 90 -0.62 1.34 1.14
N LEU A 91 -0.64 2.22 0.13
CA LEU A 91 0.26 2.22 -1.00
C LEU A 91 1.19 3.44 -0.93
N PRO A 92 2.51 3.27 -0.79
CA PRO A 92 3.45 4.37 -0.85
C PRO A 92 3.46 5.03 -2.24
N GLN A 93 3.43 6.36 -2.27
CA GLN A 93 3.34 7.13 -3.51
C GLN A 93 4.48 6.82 -4.50
N ASP A 94 5.69 6.59 -4.01
CA ASP A 94 6.86 6.29 -4.83
C ASP A 94 6.88 4.87 -5.41
N LYS A 95 5.89 4.04 -5.08
CA LYS A 95 5.70 2.70 -5.64
C LYS A 95 4.53 2.60 -6.63
N LEU A 96 3.70 3.62 -6.77
CA LEU A 96 2.48 3.58 -7.59
C LEU A 96 2.76 3.12 -9.03
N ALA A 97 3.74 3.70 -9.70
CA ALA A 97 4.08 3.31 -11.06
C ALA A 97 4.55 1.84 -11.16
N ALA A 98 5.34 1.38 -10.20
CA ALA A 98 5.83 0.01 -10.17
C ALA A 98 4.71 -1.01 -9.87
N ILE A 99 3.80 -0.67 -8.94
CA ILE A 99 2.60 -1.47 -8.63
C ILE A 99 1.72 -1.59 -9.88
N GLY A 100 1.54 -0.50 -10.62
CA GLY A 100 0.74 -0.47 -11.85
C GLY A 100 1.25 -1.40 -12.94
N GLN A 101 2.58 -1.62 -13.02
CA GLN A 101 3.14 -2.58 -14.00
C GLN A 101 2.58 -4.01 -13.80
N SER A 102 2.11 -4.34 -12.61
CA SER A 102 1.63 -5.69 -12.27
C SER A 102 0.38 -6.12 -13.05
N VAL A 103 -0.35 -5.18 -13.67
CA VAL A 103 -1.51 -5.49 -14.52
C VAL A 103 -1.12 -6.18 -15.83
N GLN A 104 0.10 -5.96 -16.30
CA GLN A 104 0.57 -6.46 -17.60
C GLN A 104 0.80 -7.98 -17.56
N ARG A 105 0.40 -8.69 -18.61
CA ARG A 105 0.55 -10.15 -18.71
C ARG A 105 2.01 -10.62 -18.63
N GLY A 106 2.94 -9.85 -19.16
CA GLY A 106 4.38 -10.14 -19.15
C GLY A 106 5.11 -9.67 -17.90
N TRP A 107 4.39 -9.17 -16.88
CA TRP A 107 5.01 -8.67 -15.66
C TRP A 107 5.78 -9.76 -14.92
N VAL A 108 7.02 -9.44 -14.57
CA VAL A 108 7.87 -10.29 -13.75
C VAL A 108 7.85 -9.78 -12.32
N TYR A 109 7.60 -10.67 -11.38
CA TYR A 109 7.56 -10.32 -9.96
C TYR A 109 8.87 -9.67 -9.50
N SER A 110 8.75 -8.56 -8.82
CA SER A 110 9.82 -7.94 -8.05
C SER A 110 9.24 -7.46 -6.73
N THR A 111 10.00 -7.60 -5.66
CA THR A 111 9.59 -7.12 -4.34
C THR A 111 9.64 -5.59 -4.33
N LEU A 112 8.52 -4.96 -4.00
CA LEU A 112 8.36 -3.49 -3.92
C LEU A 112 8.32 -2.97 -2.50
N MET A 113 8.05 -3.84 -1.51
CA MET A 113 8.10 -3.55 -0.07
C MET A 113 8.30 -4.86 0.70
N ASP A 114 9.20 -4.87 1.68
CA ASP A 114 9.45 -6.07 2.50
C ASP A 114 9.97 -5.77 3.91
N ALA A 115 9.98 -4.49 4.34
CA ALA A 115 10.42 -4.16 5.69
C ALA A 115 9.33 -4.42 6.73
N THR A 116 9.70 -4.91 7.90
CA THR A 116 8.84 -4.99 9.07
C THR A 116 8.50 -3.58 9.56
N PRO A 117 7.22 -3.20 9.67
CA PRO A 117 6.86 -1.91 10.26
C PRO A 117 7.09 -1.90 11.77
N SER A 118 7.24 -0.72 12.35
CA SER A 118 7.33 -0.50 13.79
C SER A 118 6.06 0.17 14.29
N TYR A 119 5.45 -0.40 15.34
CA TYR A 119 4.27 0.16 15.99
C TYR A 119 4.65 0.73 17.34
N GLY A 120 4.15 1.92 17.66
CA GLY A 120 4.42 2.59 18.91
C GLY A 120 3.35 3.58 19.33
N ARG A 121 3.33 3.90 20.64
CA ARG A 121 2.44 4.90 21.23
C ARG A 121 3.25 6.09 21.72
N LEU A 122 2.86 7.28 21.26
CA LEU A 122 3.43 8.53 21.72
C LEU A 122 2.88 8.92 23.12
N SER A 123 3.56 9.82 23.81
CA SER A 123 3.11 10.37 25.08
C SER A 123 1.76 11.11 24.99
N SER A 124 1.42 11.64 23.82
CA SER A 124 0.11 12.21 23.49
C SER A 124 -1.04 11.20 23.46
N GLY A 125 -0.72 9.90 23.45
CA GLY A 125 -1.69 8.83 23.25
C GLY A 125 -1.84 8.38 21.79
N THR A 126 -1.34 9.14 20.82
CA THR A 126 -1.35 8.79 19.40
C THR A 126 -0.59 7.50 19.15
N ARG A 127 -1.16 6.59 18.36
CA ARG A 127 -0.51 5.36 17.94
C ARG A 127 0.00 5.52 16.52
N LEU A 128 1.31 5.31 16.36
CA LEU A 128 1.97 5.43 15.06
C LEU A 128 2.44 4.07 14.57
N LEU A 129 2.28 3.87 13.27
CA LEU A 129 2.93 2.81 12.51
C LEU A 129 3.94 3.46 11.58
N VAL A 130 5.20 3.12 11.73
CA VAL A 130 6.30 3.61 10.88
C VAL A 130 6.86 2.43 10.11
N GLY A 131 6.89 2.53 8.80
CA GLY A 131 7.43 1.50 7.93
C GLY A 131 8.43 2.06 6.93
N GLY A 132 9.17 1.15 6.32
CA GLY A 132 10.07 1.43 5.22
C GLY A 132 9.84 0.48 4.06
N LEU A 133 10.53 0.70 2.95
CA LEU A 133 10.43 -0.16 1.78
C LEU A 133 11.37 -1.38 1.84
N GLY A 134 12.28 -1.42 2.83
CA GLY A 134 13.29 -2.47 2.93
C GLY A 134 14.29 -2.43 1.78
N ALA A 135 14.64 -3.59 1.22
CA ALA A 135 15.55 -3.67 0.08
C ALA A 135 14.97 -3.06 -1.21
N ALA A 136 13.66 -2.82 -1.25
CA ALA A 136 12.96 -2.31 -2.42
C ALA A 136 13.04 -0.78 -2.61
N GLY A 137 13.57 -0.03 -1.63
CA GLY A 137 13.65 1.43 -1.74
C GLY A 137 14.19 2.12 -0.50
N ARG A 138 14.27 3.44 -0.56
CA ARG A 138 14.89 4.28 0.49
C ARG A 138 13.87 5.08 1.29
N SER A 139 12.57 4.92 1.01
CA SER A 139 11.53 5.70 1.66
C SER A 139 11.06 5.07 2.95
N TYR A 140 10.71 5.94 3.88
CA TYR A 140 10.00 5.62 5.12
C TYR A 140 8.67 6.37 5.14
N TYR A 141 7.68 5.80 5.78
CA TYR A 141 6.36 6.41 5.93
C TYR A 141 5.86 6.29 7.37
N ALA A 142 4.94 7.17 7.75
CA ALA A 142 4.24 7.09 9.03
C ALA A 142 2.73 7.24 8.86
N LEU A 143 2.00 6.39 9.57
CA LEU A 143 0.54 6.38 9.63
C LEU A 143 0.08 6.54 11.09
N ASP A 144 -0.96 7.32 11.30
CA ASP A 144 -1.67 7.39 12.57
C ASP A 144 -2.70 6.25 12.61
N VAL A 145 -2.44 5.27 13.42
CA VAL A 145 -3.30 4.08 13.56
C VAL A 145 -4.03 4.07 14.90
N SER A 146 -4.33 5.25 15.45
CA SER A 146 -5.06 5.37 16.73
C SER A 146 -6.48 4.83 16.66
N SER A 147 -7.10 4.85 15.47
CA SER A 147 -8.44 4.30 15.21
C SER A 147 -8.42 3.59 13.86
N PRO A 148 -7.91 2.33 13.80
CA PRO A 148 -7.67 1.66 12.53
C PRO A 148 -8.88 0.91 11.97
N ARG A 149 -10.02 0.94 12.66
CA ARG A 149 -11.23 0.18 12.33
C ARG A 149 -12.36 1.09 11.88
N ASP A 150 -13.33 0.50 11.17
CA ASP A 150 -14.59 1.14 10.76
C ASP A 150 -14.39 2.47 10.04
N LEU A 151 -13.32 2.54 9.22
CA LEU A 151 -12.94 3.74 8.52
C LEU A 151 -13.67 3.85 7.18
N THR A 152 -14.20 5.03 6.89
CA THR A 152 -14.46 5.41 5.50
C THR A 152 -13.14 5.59 4.75
N ALA A 153 -13.17 5.54 3.43
CA ALA A 153 -11.97 5.75 2.62
C ALA A 153 -11.27 7.09 2.92
N ALA A 154 -12.05 8.17 3.14
CA ALA A 154 -11.51 9.48 3.51
C ALA A 154 -10.83 9.46 4.90
N GLN A 155 -11.39 8.73 5.86
CA GLN A 155 -10.78 8.56 7.18
C GLN A 155 -9.49 7.74 7.10
N ALA A 156 -9.49 6.65 6.31
CA ALA A 156 -8.28 5.87 6.06
C ALA A 156 -7.18 6.74 5.42
N ALA A 157 -7.51 7.57 4.44
CA ALA A 157 -6.57 8.51 3.84
C ALA A 157 -6.00 9.50 4.86
N SER A 158 -6.80 9.95 5.85
CA SER A 158 -6.34 10.87 6.91
C SER A 158 -5.33 10.27 7.89
N GLN A 159 -5.17 8.94 7.90
CA GLN A 159 -4.16 8.27 8.71
C GLN A 159 -2.73 8.60 8.26
N PHE A 160 -2.52 8.93 7.00
CA PHE A 160 -1.20 9.29 6.48
C PHE A 160 -0.66 10.54 7.19
N LYS A 161 0.57 10.48 7.68
CA LYS A 161 1.27 11.60 8.33
C LYS A 161 2.39 12.15 7.48
N TRP A 162 3.28 11.29 7.02
CA TRP A 162 4.41 11.69 6.18
C TRP A 162 5.04 10.50 5.45
N ILE A 163 5.75 10.83 4.38
CA ILE A 163 6.73 9.98 3.71
C ILE A 163 8.05 10.74 3.66
N PHE A 164 9.17 10.04 3.85
CA PHE A 164 10.52 10.60 3.77
C PHE A 164 11.39 9.70 2.88
N PRO A 165 12.17 10.26 1.94
CA PRO A 165 12.10 11.66 1.50
C PRO A 165 10.76 11.99 0.85
N ALA A 166 10.33 13.25 0.97
CA ALA A 166 9.11 13.72 0.31
C ALA A 166 9.22 13.62 -1.22
N ALA A 167 8.08 13.53 -1.91
CA ALA A 167 8.06 13.34 -3.36
C ALA A 167 8.79 14.44 -4.15
N ASP A 168 8.83 15.65 -3.61
CA ASP A 168 9.47 16.84 -4.15
C ASP A 168 10.91 17.08 -3.64
N ASP A 169 11.42 16.21 -2.75
CA ASP A 169 12.78 16.31 -2.20
C ASP A 169 13.82 15.69 -3.14
N ALA A 170 14.29 16.47 -4.11
CA ALA A 170 15.30 16.04 -5.07
C ALA A 170 16.66 15.73 -4.41
N THR A 171 16.95 16.31 -3.23
CA THR A 171 18.25 16.16 -2.55
C THR A 171 18.41 14.78 -1.90
N ASN A 172 17.34 14.24 -1.33
CA ASN A 172 17.36 12.99 -0.58
C ASN A 172 16.82 11.78 -1.35
N ARG A 173 16.42 11.96 -2.62
CA ARG A 173 15.93 10.88 -3.50
C ARG A 173 17.00 10.27 -4.38
N GLY A 174 18.22 10.76 -4.35
CA GLY A 174 19.34 10.39 -5.23
C GLY A 174 19.79 8.94 -5.24
#